data_d31a465855e40b812d6b3b940e033ba7
#
_entry.id   d31a465855e40b812d6b3b940e033ba7
#
_cell.length_a   1.000
_cell.length_b   1.000
_cell.length_c   1.000
_cell.angle_alpha   90.00
_cell.angle_beta   90.00
_cell.angle_gamma   90.00
#
_symmetry.space_group_name_H-M   'P 1'
#
loop_
_entity.id
_entity.type
_entity.pdbx_description
1 polymer ?
#
loop_
_entity_poly.entity_id
_entity_poly.type
_entity_poly.pdbx_seq_one_letter_code
_entity_poly.pdbx_strand_id
1 'polypeptide(L)'
;MPHNSQNYVSYFSDSSVKGIALPDRFTFPFFYEPHPLTKIAATELQHYLETEAGLDHNFGLTENGQGLVIGKMFGVLVIRDKEGKLGYLSAFSGKLAGTNEHSGFVPPVFDMLIENSFFLKEQNILNTINDQVKEIESDENYRNLKQEFERLSAESVREAVALKHTLKNNKEERKKLREEQRSLLNERHFARLEAYLVRHSLNDRHQSRLLSAYWKQRLEAAQAALAQFDDRIEFLKKERKEKSAALQQQLFGQYEFLNINNKKKSLHAIFSDTVFGKPPAAAGECATPKLLQHAFLNGYKPIAMAEFWWGAPPKSEIRKHKQFYPACTGKCKPILAHMLEGMEVDEDPLLNNPGEGKELNIIYEDDSFVIVDKPAELLSVPGINIQDSVYSRLKAAFGTIEPLIIHRLDMATSGLLVVAKTKEAHKNIQKQFLKRTVTKRYTALLSKVIMEEEGEIHLPLRGDLDNRPRQLVCFEFGKKAITKWKVIERNEATTKVHFWPLTGRTHQLRMHAAHEDGLNAPIIGDDLYGTAADRLHLHAAYLEFTHPVTNEVMKFEVGEGF
;
A
#
# COMPACT_ATOMS: atom_id res chain seq x y z
N MET A 1 41.79 7.03 16.07
CA MET A 1 42.33 5.68 16.18
C MET A 1 42.45 5.11 14.79
N PRO A 2 43.50 4.39 14.41
CA PRO A 2 43.67 3.90 13.05
C PRO A 2 42.58 2.85 12.78
N HIS A 3 41.75 3.10 11.77
CA HIS A 3 40.86 2.12 11.21
C HIS A 3 41.67 0.91 10.75
N ASN A 4 41.45 -0.23 11.38
CA ASN A 4 41.90 -1.50 10.84
C ASN A 4 41.36 -1.58 9.41
N SER A 5 42.26 -1.84 8.43
CA SER A 5 41.90 -1.94 7.01
C SER A 5 41.07 -3.22 6.75
N GLN A 6 39.84 -3.19 7.19
CA GLN A 6 38.86 -4.21 6.84
C GLN A 6 38.49 -3.97 5.36
N ASN A 7 38.85 -4.91 4.51
CA ASN A 7 38.51 -4.81 3.07
C ASN A 7 37.02 -5.15 2.90
N TYR A 8 36.18 -4.13 2.61
CA TYR A 8 34.74 -4.28 2.39
C TYR A 8 34.40 -4.59 0.92
N VAL A 9 35.39 -4.59 0.03
CA VAL A 9 35.19 -4.85 -1.40
C VAL A 9 35.40 -6.33 -1.67
N SER A 10 34.38 -6.97 -2.21
CA SER A 10 34.46 -8.29 -2.82
C SER A 10 34.74 -8.11 -4.32
N TYR A 11 35.82 -8.72 -4.83
CA TYR A 11 36.19 -8.60 -6.24
C TYR A 11 35.64 -9.76 -7.05
N PHE A 12 35.09 -9.46 -8.22
CA PHE A 12 34.65 -10.48 -9.16
C PHE A 12 35.83 -11.28 -9.69
N SER A 13 35.63 -12.56 -9.98
CA SER A 13 36.55 -13.30 -10.81
C SER A 13 36.43 -12.86 -12.28
N ASP A 14 37.52 -12.79 -13.00
CA ASP A 14 37.52 -12.38 -14.41
C ASP A 14 36.58 -13.27 -15.27
N SER A 15 36.44 -14.53 -14.91
CA SER A 15 35.56 -15.48 -15.60
C SER A 15 34.08 -15.20 -15.37
N SER A 16 33.67 -14.71 -14.18
CA SER A 16 32.27 -14.47 -13.83
C SER A 16 31.66 -13.25 -14.51
N VAL A 17 32.49 -12.29 -14.90
CA VAL A 17 32.05 -11.01 -15.51
C VAL A 17 32.42 -10.88 -16.99
N LYS A 18 33.09 -11.90 -17.55
CA LYS A 18 33.55 -11.89 -18.94
C LYS A 18 32.37 -11.74 -19.91
N GLY A 19 32.44 -10.71 -20.77
CA GLY A 19 31.44 -10.46 -21.81
C GLY A 19 30.19 -9.70 -21.32
N ILE A 20 30.16 -9.29 -20.06
CA ILE A 20 29.09 -8.43 -19.54
C ILE A 20 29.48 -6.97 -19.77
N ALA A 21 28.71 -6.25 -20.59
CA ALA A 21 28.90 -4.82 -20.77
C ALA A 21 28.57 -4.05 -19.49
N LEU A 22 29.29 -2.98 -19.21
CA LEU A 22 28.94 -2.08 -18.11
C LEU A 22 27.76 -1.20 -18.54
N PRO A 23 26.88 -0.82 -17.62
CA PRO A 23 25.83 0.13 -17.92
C PRO A 23 26.44 1.52 -18.16
N ASP A 24 25.85 2.29 -19.08
CA ASP A 24 26.26 3.65 -19.39
C ASP A 24 25.94 4.62 -18.25
N ARG A 25 24.83 4.37 -17.54
CA ARG A 25 24.32 5.17 -16.41
C ARG A 25 24.15 4.32 -15.16
N PHE A 26 24.14 4.98 -14.01
CA PHE A 26 23.86 4.31 -12.73
C PHE A 26 22.39 3.90 -12.64
N THR A 27 22.09 2.76 -12.04
CA THR A 27 20.74 2.23 -11.82
C THR A 27 19.84 3.27 -11.15
N PHE A 28 18.63 3.51 -11.70
CA PHE A 28 17.60 4.31 -11.03
C PHE A 28 17.00 3.51 -9.86
N PRO A 29 17.19 3.92 -8.58
CA PRO A 29 16.98 3.03 -7.44
C PRO A 29 15.52 2.63 -7.18
N PHE A 30 14.55 3.38 -7.73
CA PHE A 30 13.13 3.22 -7.37
C PHE A 30 12.31 2.41 -8.37
N PHE A 31 12.90 2.11 -9.53
CA PHE A 31 12.30 1.24 -10.53
C PHE A 31 13.40 0.76 -11.49
N TYR A 32 13.76 -0.50 -11.42
CA TYR A 32 14.82 -1.07 -12.26
C TYR A 32 14.68 -2.59 -12.41
N GLU A 33 15.24 -3.10 -13.51
CA GLU A 33 15.62 -4.51 -13.65
C GLU A 33 17.09 -4.64 -13.20
N PRO A 34 17.41 -5.59 -12.30
CA PRO A 34 18.77 -5.74 -11.82
C PRO A 34 19.75 -6.06 -12.96
N HIS A 35 20.82 -5.25 -13.05
CA HIS A 35 21.89 -5.46 -14.04
C HIS A 35 22.55 -6.83 -13.84
N PRO A 36 23.02 -7.53 -14.90
CA PRO A 36 23.67 -8.84 -14.77
C PRO A 36 24.80 -8.89 -13.73
N LEU A 37 25.63 -7.84 -13.62
CA LEU A 37 26.68 -7.75 -12.60
C LEU A 37 26.11 -7.72 -11.17
N THR A 38 25.00 -7.02 -10.95
CA THR A 38 24.36 -6.98 -9.62
C THR A 38 23.67 -8.30 -9.28
N LYS A 39 23.18 -9.05 -10.29
CA LYS A 39 22.65 -10.40 -10.09
C LYS A 39 23.76 -11.37 -9.64
N ILE A 40 24.94 -11.30 -10.24
CA ILE A 40 26.11 -12.09 -9.82
C ILE A 40 26.48 -11.74 -8.37
N ALA A 41 26.70 -10.45 -8.08
CA ALA A 41 27.04 -9.99 -6.72
C ALA A 41 25.99 -10.41 -5.68
N ALA A 42 24.71 -10.30 -6.01
CA ALA A 42 23.62 -10.75 -5.13
C ALA A 42 23.61 -12.27 -4.93
N THR A 43 23.90 -13.05 -5.96
CA THR A 43 23.99 -14.51 -5.85
C THR A 43 25.17 -14.95 -4.97
N GLU A 44 26.33 -14.31 -5.12
CA GLU A 44 27.49 -14.57 -4.25
C GLU A 44 27.19 -14.19 -2.80
N LEU A 45 26.54 -13.05 -2.55
CA LEU A 45 26.10 -12.66 -1.20
C LEU A 45 25.05 -13.60 -0.62
N GLN A 46 24.08 -14.07 -1.43
CA GLN A 46 23.08 -15.05 -0.99
C GLN A 46 23.74 -16.37 -0.62
N HIS A 47 24.74 -16.83 -1.39
CA HIS A 47 25.49 -18.03 -1.07
C HIS A 47 26.29 -17.88 0.24
N TYR A 48 26.93 -16.72 0.46
CA TYR A 48 27.58 -16.40 1.73
C TYR A 48 26.61 -16.44 2.90
N LEU A 49 25.40 -15.88 2.76
CA LEU A 49 24.36 -15.89 3.81
C LEU A 49 23.83 -17.31 4.11
N GLU A 50 23.89 -18.21 3.13
CA GLU A 50 23.49 -19.62 3.30
C GLU A 50 24.56 -20.46 4.01
N THR A 51 25.83 -20.22 3.73
CA THR A 51 26.90 -21.16 4.04
C THR A 51 27.90 -20.66 5.09
N GLU A 52 28.21 -19.36 5.11
CA GLU A 52 29.39 -18.85 5.81
C GLU A 52 29.09 -17.77 6.85
N ALA A 53 27.94 -17.12 6.78
CA ALA A 53 27.69 -15.91 7.57
C ALA A 53 27.75 -16.11 9.08
N GLY A 54 27.48 -17.32 9.61
CA GLY A 54 27.51 -17.62 11.04
C GLY A 54 26.68 -16.66 11.91
N LEU A 55 25.66 -16.02 11.31
CA LEU A 55 24.85 -14.99 11.95
C LEU A 55 23.85 -15.61 12.92
N ASP A 56 23.89 -15.17 14.17
CA ASP A 56 22.87 -15.53 15.17
C ASP A 56 21.57 -14.72 14.91
N HIS A 57 20.92 -15.03 13.79
CA HIS A 57 19.68 -14.39 13.36
C HIS A 57 18.75 -15.39 12.66
N ASN A 58 17.54 -15.51 13.20
CA ASN A 58 16.51 -16.30 12.55
C ASN A 58 15.76 -15.44 11.50
N PHE A 59 16.12 -15.64 10.26
CA PHE A 59 15.45 -14.97 9.14
C PHE A 59 14.03 -15.51 8.85
N GLY A 60 13.52 -16.44 9.68
CA GLY A 60 12.24 -17.12 9.43
C GLY A 60 12.33 -18.20 8.36
N LEU A 61 13.53 -18.70 8.07
CA LEU A 61 13.78 -19.79 7.13
C LEU A 61 13.77 -21.17 7.79
N THR A 62 13.84 -21.22 9.13
CA THR A 62 13.82 -22.44 9.93
C THR A 62 12.70 -22.39 10.98
N GLU A 63 11.91 -23.45 11.11
CA GLU A 63 10.75 -23.50 12.02
C GLU A 63 11.11 -23.44 13.52
N ASN A 64 12.32 -23.85 13.91
CA ASN A 64 12.76 -23.99 15.31
C ASN A 64 13.88 -23.01 15.71
N GLY A 65 14.13 -21.94 14.96
CA GLY A 65 15.19 -20.99 15.27
C GLY A 65 14.83 -20.08 16.44
N GLN A 66 15.79 -19.84 17.36
CA GLN A 66 15.67 -18.83 18.42
C GLN A 66 15.88 -17.42 17.84
N GLY A 67 15.32 -16.38 18.48
CA GLY A 67 15.52 -14.98 18.12
C GLY A 67 14.35 -14.35 17.35
N LEU A 68 14.57 -13.15 16.83
CA LEU A 68 13.59 -12.42 16.03
C LEU A 68 13.40 -13.09 14.68
N VAL A 69 12.22 -13.66 14.47
CA VAL A 69 11.81 -14.29 13.21
C VAL A 69 11.38 -13.20 12.22
N ILE A 70 12.34 -12.63 11.49
CA ILE A 70 12.07 -11.59 10.49
C ILE A 70 13.14 -11.58 9.41
N GLY A 71 12.72 -11.57 8.14
CA GLY A 71 13.62 -11.35 7.02
C GLY A 71 14.24 -9.95 7.02
N LYS A 72 15.26 -9.77 6.20
CA LYS A 72 16.03 -8.52 6.06
C LYS A 72 16.22 -8.14 4.61
N MET A 73 16.29 -6.83 4.35
CA MET A 73 16.73 -6.31 3.08
C MET A 73 18.25 -6.25 3.05
N PHE A 74 18.85 -6.89 2.06
CA PHE A 74 20.26 -6.78 1.72
C PHE A 74 20.42 -6.00 0.42
N GLY A 75 21.57 -5.36 0.25
CA GLY A 75 21.91 -4.63 -0.96
C GLY A 75 23.32 -4.92 -1.40
N VAL A 76 23.53 -4.85 -2.71
CA VAL A 76 24.84 -4.90 -3.36
C VAL A 76 25.02 -3.67 -4.23
N LEU A 77 26.25 -3.13 -4.24
CA LEU A 77 26.65 -2.01 -5.09
C LEU A 77 27.90 -2.41 -5.87
N VAL A 78 27.77 -2.59 -7.16
CA VAL A 78 28.92 -2.79 -8.05
C VAL A 78 29.67 -1.48 -8.17
N ILE A 79 30.98 -1.53 -7.98
CA ILE A 79 31.87 -0.37 -7.99
C ILE A 79 33.12 -0.63 -8.85
N ARG A 80 33.76 0.46 -9.27
CA ARG A 80 35.21 0.46 -9.60
C ARG A 80 35.96 1.08 -8.45
N ASP A 81 37.03 0.42 -8.01
CA ASP A 81 37.92 0.96 -7.02
C ASP A 81 38.88 2.04 -7.64
N LYS A 82 39.79 2.55 -6.85
CA LYS A 82 40.76 3.59 -7.29
C LYS A 82 41.75 3.10 -8.36
N GLU A 83 42.01 1.81 -8.40
CA GLU A 83 42.84 1.15 -9.41
C GLU A 83 42.06 0.78 -10.69
N GLY A 84 40.75 1.03 -10.70
CA GLY A 84 39.88 0.73 -11.82
C GLY A 84 39.34 -0.73 -11.84
N LYS A 85 39.66 -1.53 -10.81
CA LYS A 85 39.22 -2.91 -10.70
C LYS A 85 37.75 -2.99 -10.32
N LEU A 86 37.05 -3.95 -10.92
CA LEU A 86 35.61 -4.18 -10.71
C LEU A 86 35.39 -5.08 -9.49
N GLY A 87 34.54 -4.61 -8.57
CA GLY A 87 34.13 -5.34 -7.40
C GLY A 87 32.74 -4.91 -6.93
N TYR A 88 32.32 -5.37 -5.78
CA TYR A 88 31.07 -4.95 -5.19
C TYR A 88 31.17 -4.78 -3.68
N LEU A 89 30.31 -3.92 -3.13
CA LEU A 89 30.07 -3.70 -1.72
C LEU A 89 28.76 -4.36 -1.33
N SER A 90 28.66 -4.83 -0.07
CA SER A 90 27.45 -5.43 0.51
C SER A 90 26.99 -4.65 1.73
N ALA A 91 25.66 -4.55 1.90
CA ALA A 91 25.04 -3.93 3.07
C ALA A 91 23.72 -4.62 3.45
N PHE A 92 23.27 -4.39 4.67
CA PHE A 92 21.93 -4.77 5.15
C PHE A 92 21.21 -3.57 5.76
N SER A 93 19.87 -3.62 5.77
CA SER A 93 19.05 -2.57 6.36
C SER A 93 18.92 -2.72 7.87
N GLY A 94 19.12 -1.61 8.61
CA GLY A 94 19.01 -1.56 10.07
C GLY A 94 20.07 -2.39 10.78
N LYS A 95 19.68 -3.07 11.87
CA LYS A 95 20.54 -3.97 12.67
C LYS A 95 20.38 -5.42 12.21
N LEU A 96 21.45 -6.19 12.29
CA LEU A 96 21.47 -7.62 12.01
C LEU A 96 22.11 -8.34 13.21
N ALA A 97 21.49 -9.40 13.71
CA ALA A 97 21.96 -10.13 14.90
C ALA A 97 22.34 -9.21 16.09
N GLY A 98 21.57 -8.13 16.30
CA GLY A 98 21.77 -7.18 17.40
C GLY A 98 22.82 -6.11 17.16
N THR A 99 23.62 -6.16 16.09
CA THR A 99 24.70 -5.22 15.79
C THR A 99 24.50 -4.51 14.44
N ASN A 100 25.25 -3.42 14.20
CA ASN A 100 25.31 -2.68 12.94
C ASN A 100 26.52 -3.09 12.08
N GLU A 101 27.49 -3.80 12.66
CA GLU A 101 28.73 -4.16 12.02
C GLU A 101 28.88 -5.67 11.90
N HIS A 102 29.15 -6.13 10.69
CA HIS A 102 29.46 -7.52 10.39
C HIS A 102 30.56 -7.57 9.32
N SER A 103 31.41 -8.59 9.41
CA SER A 103 32.44 -8.82 8.40
C SER A 103 31.86 -8.93 7.02
N GLY A 104 32.48 -8.31 6.01
CA GLY A 104 32.01 -8.30 4.62
C GLY A 104 30.88 -7.31 4.30
N PHE A 105 30.36 -6.58 5.29
CA PHE A 105 29.34 -5.56 5.09
C PHE A 105 29.86 -4.17 5.42
N VAL A 106 29.53 -3.17 4.57
CA VAL A 106 29.92 -1.79 4.83
C VAL A 106 29.32 -1.28 6.15
N PRO A 107 30.03 -0.40 6.88
CA PRO A 107 29.56 0.14 8.14
C PRO A 107 28.32 1.02 7.95
N PRO A 108 27.54 1.28 9.02
CA PRO A 108 26.43 2.22 8.99
C PRO A 108 26.95 3.64 8.69
N VAL A 109 26.06 4.52 8.20
CA VAL A 109 26.38 5.95 7.99
C VAL A 109 26.75 6.62 9.30
N PHE A 110 26.07 6.24 10.37
CA PHE A 110 26.39 6.59 11.75
C PHE A 110 26.19 5.35 12.64
N ASP A 111 27.21 4.97 13.40
CA ASP A 111 27.10 3.87 14.34
C ASP A 111 26.50 4.33 15.67
N MET A 112 25.20 4.06 15.87
CA MET A 112 24.49 4.37 17.10
C MET A 112 24.79 3.38 18.24
N LEU A 113 25.41 2.23 17.93
CA LEU A 113 25.62 1.13 18.88
C LEU A 113 27.04 1.10 19.50
N ILE A 114 27.86 2.09 19.21
CA ILE A 114 29.16 2.24 19.86
C ILE A 114 28.97 2.22 21.38
N GLU A 115 29.81 1.45 22.07
CA GLU A 115 29.79 1.33 23.51
C GLU A 115 29.80 2.71 24.20
N ASN A 116 28.94 2.89 25.19
CA ASN A 116 28.73 4.15 25.91
C ASN A 116 28.16 5.31 25.07
N SER A 117 27.63 5.04 23.86
CA SER A 117 26.98 6.07 23.04
C SER A 117 25.78 6.71 23.79
N PHE A 118 25.44 7.94 23.39
CA PHE A 118 24.24 8.60 23.92
C PHE A 118 22.97 7.78 23.63
N PHE A 119 22.95 7.11 22.46
CA PHE A 119 21.81 6.29 22.04
C PHE A 119 21.56 5.12 23.01
N LEU A 120 22.59 4.35 23.37
CA LEU A 120 22.47 3.23 24.30
C LEU A 120 22.06 3.69 25.71
N LYS A 121 22.58 4.84 26.18
CA LYS A 121 22.20 5.42 27.46
C LYS A 121 20.73 5.79 27.52
N GLU A 122 20.25 6.53 26.51
CA GLU A 122 18.84 6.95 26.44
C GLU A 122 17.91 5.75 26.18
N GLN A 123 18.34 4.76 25.40
CA GLN A 123 17.59 3.52 25.20
C GLN A 123 17.40 2.75 26.50
N ASN A 124 18.41 2.69 27.37
CA ASN A 124 18.29 2.06 28.69
C ASN A 124 17.27 2.80 29.56
N ILE A 125 17.24 4.14 29.52
CA ILE A 125 16.23 4.93 30.25
C ILE A 125 14.82 4.59 29.72
N LEU A 126 14.64 4.53 28.40
CA LEU A 126 13.36 4.14 27.80
C LEU A 126 12.92 2.72 28.17
N ASN A 127 13.88 1.77 28.26
CA ASN A 127 13.60 0.42 28.71
C ASN A 127 13.16 0.40 30.18
N THR A 128 13.84 1.14 31.05
CA THR A 128 13.46 1.27 32.47
C THR A 128 12.03 1.82 32.61
N ILE A 129 11.64 2.83 31.82
CA ILE A 129 10.27 3.34 31.83
C ILE A 129 9.27 2.27 31.37
N ASN A 130 9.60 1.50 30.33
CA ASN A 130 8.74 0.40 29.88
C ASN A 130 8.55 -0.67 30.96
N ASP A 131 9.62 -1.00 31.69
CA ASP A 131 9.58 -2.00 32.75
C ASP A 131 8.75 -1.50 33.95
N GLN A 132 8.86 -0.21 34.32
CA GLN A 132 7.99 0.40 35.32
C GLN A 132 6.50 0.35 34.94
N VAL A 133 6.18 0.62 33.65
CA VAL A 133 4.78 0.50 33.17
C VAL A 133 4.30 -0.95 33.28
N LYS A 134 5.12 -1.93 32.85
CA LYS A 134 4.78 -3.35 32.96
C LYS A 134 4.60 -3.81 34.41
N GLU A 135 5.44 -3.33 35.31
CA GLU A 135 5.35 -3.61 36.73
C GLU A 135 3.98 -3.17 37.28
N ILE A 136 3.57 -1.92 37.00
CA ILE A 136 2.26 -1.41 37.42
C ILE A 136 1.13 -2.21 36.77
N GLU A 137 1.20 -2.47 35.45
CA GLU A 137 0.16 -3.24 34.71
C GLU A 137 0.09 -4.71 35.19
N SER A 138 1.16 -5.24 35.81
CA SER A 138 1.21 -6.58 36.38
C SER A 138 0.87 -6.64 37.88
N ASP A 139 0.77 -5.50 38.55
CA ASP A 139 0.42 -5.41 39.97
C ASP A 139 -0.96 -6.03 40.24
N GLU A 140 -1.03 -6.90 41.24
CA GLU A 140 -2.24 -7.65 41.58
C GLU A 140 -3.37 -6.72 42.04
N ASN A 141 -3.04 -5.68 42.83
CA ASN A 141 -4.01 -4.71 43.31
C ASN A 141 -4.61 -3.88 42.13
N TYR A 142 -3.75 -3.44 41.22
CA TYR A 142 -4.23 -2.74 40.00
C TYR A 142 -5.16 -3.62 39.16
N ARG A 143 -4.80 -4.88 38.95
CA ARG A 143 -5.62 -5.82 38.19
C ARG A 143 -6.97 -6.07 38.86
N ASN A 144 -6.97 -6.26 40.17
CA ASN A 144 -8.20 -6.46 40.93
C ASN A 144 -9.12 -5.24 40.90
N LEU A 145 -8.57 -4.03 41.09
CA LEU A 145 -9.32 -2.78 40.99
C LEU A 145 -9.91 -2.60 39.57
N LYS A 146 -9.15 -2.91 38.55
CA LYS A 146 -9.59 -2.83 37.16
C LYS A 146 -10.74 -3.79 36.86
N GLN A 147 -10.62 -5.04 37.30
CA GLN A 147 -11.67 -6.05 37.15
C GLN A 147 -12.94 -5.64 37.91
N GLU A 148 -12.80 -5.09 39.11
CA GLU A 148 -13.95 -4.61 39.89
C GLU A 148 -14.63 -3.43 39.22
N PHE A 149 -13.87 -2.46 38.67
CA PHE A 149 -14.44 -1.34 37.89
C PHE A 149 -15.20 -1.85 36.64
N GLU A 150 -14.62 -2.78 35.89
CA GLU A 150 -15.26 -3.39 34.72
C GLU A 150 -16.55 -4.14 35.12
N ARG A 151 -16.54 -4.89 36.23
CA ARG A 151 -17.70 -5.57 36.79
C ARG A 151 -18.81 -4.59 37.18
N LEU A 152 -18.49 -3.55 37.93
CA LEU A 152 -19.44 -2.52 38.36
C LEU A 152 -20.01 -1.77 37.15
N SER A 153 -19.19 -1.44 36.16
CA SER A 153 -19.61 -0.81 34.90
C SER A 153 -20.63 -1.66 34.17
N ALA A 154 -20.34 -2.95 33.99
CA ALA A 154 -21.24 -3.90 33.31
C ALA A 154 -22.58 -4.08 34.09
N GLU A 155 -22.50 -4.09 35.42
CA GLU A 155 -23.68 -4.22 36.30
C GLU A 155 -24.57 -2.97 36.23
N SER A 156 -23.96 -1.77 36.25
CA SER A 156 -24.69 -0.50 36.12
C SER A 156 -25.46 -0.42 34.80
N VAL A 157 -24.85 -0.86 33.69
CA VAL A 157 -25.49 -0.88 32.37
C VAL A 157 -26.64 -1.88 32.36
N ARG A 158 -26.48 -3.08 32.92
CA ARG A 158 -27.55 -4.08 32.98
C ARG A 158 -28.75 -3.58 33.76
N GLU A 159 -28.53 -3.01 34.95
CA GLU A 159 -29.61 -2.51 35.78
C GLU A 159 -30.31 -1.29 35.17
N ALA A 160 -29.56 -0.37 34.55
CA ALA A 160 -30.15 0.75 33.84
C ALA A 160 -31.03 0.31 32.66
N VAL A 161 -30.62 -0.70 31.91
CA VAL A 161 -31.44 -1.29 30.82
C VAL A 161 -32.67 -1.97 31.35
N ALA A 162 -32.55 -2.77 32.41
CA ALA A 162 -33.69 -3.44 33.06
C ALA A 162 -34.71 -2.44 33.58
N LEU A 163 -34.26 -1.41 34.31
CA LEU A 163 -35.16 -0.36 34.81
C LEU A 163 -35.84 0.39 33.65
N LYS A 164 -35.12 0.75 32.60
CA LYS A 164 -35.68 1.41 31.41
C LYS A 164 -36.78 0.61 30.78
N HIS A 165 -36.61 -0.71 30.69
CA HIS A 165 -37.64 -1.63 30.19
C HIS A 165 -38.87 -1.63 31.10
N THR A 166 -38.69 -1.75 32.42
CA THR A 166 -39.77 -1.69 33.41
C THR A 166 -40.55 -0.38 33.33
N LEU A 167 -39.84 0.75 33.28
CA LEU A 167 -40.46 2.07 33.18
C LEU A 167 -41.25 2.28 31.90
N LYS A 168 -40.77 1.69 30.79
CA LYS A 168 -41.49 1.69 29.51
C LYS A 168 -42.82 0.91 29.65
N ASN A 169 -42.77 -0.28 30.21
CA ASN A 169 -43.96 -1.10 30.43
C ASN A 169 -44.97 -0.40 31.37
N ASN A 170 -44.52 0.12 32.51
CA ASN A 170 -45.35 0.87 33.43
C ASN A 170 -46.01 2.07 32.73
N LYS A 171 -45.34 2.77 31.85
CA LYS A 171 -45.91 3.86 31.06
C LYS A 171 -46.99 3.41 30.11
N GLU A 172 -46.78 2.29 29.43
CA GLU A 172 -47.75 1.69 28.50
C GLU A 172 -48.99 1.19 29.26
N GLU A 173 -48.81 0.53 30.40
CA GLU A 173 -49.92 0.08 31.28
C GLU A 173 -50.75 1.27 31.79
N ARG A 174 -50.09 2.35 32.27
CA ARG A 174 -50.81 3.55 32.68
C ARG A 174 -51.60 4.19 31.55
N LYS A 175 -51.06 4.15 30.33
CA LYS A 175 -51.76 4.65 29.13
C LYS A 175 -52.99 3.80 28.83
N LYS A 176 -52.84 2.49 28.82
CA LYS A 176 -53.92 1.55 28.58
C LYS A 176 -55.05 1.67 29.63
N LEU A 177 -54.67 1.71 30.91
CA LEU A 177 -55.63 1.85 32.00
C LEU A 177 -56.41 3.17 31.92
N ARG A 178 -55.75 4.27 31.53
CA ARG A 178 -56.36 5.57 31.33
C ARG A 178 -57.40 5.54 30.20
N GLU A 179 -57.08 4.89 29.09
CA GLU A 179 -57.96 4.77 27.93
C GLU A 179 -59.17 3.89 28.24
N GLU A 180 -58.96 2.73 28.87
CA GLU A 180 -60.03 1.79 29.26
C GLU A 180 -61.03 2.37 30.27
N GLN A 181 -60.53 3.11 31.28
CA GLN A 181 -61.35 3.60 32.38
C GLN A 181 -62.04 4.94 32.08
N ARG A 182 -61.65 5.62 31.01
CA ARG A 182 -62.18 6.98 30.68
C ARG A 182 -63.67 6.95 30.35
N SER A 183 -64.18 5.87 29.74
CA SER A 183 -65.58 5.67 29.39
C SER A 183 -66.43 4.99 30.50
N LEU A 184 -65.74 4.35 31.45
CA LEU A 184 -66.38 3.54 32.49
C LEU A 184 -66.58 4.28 33.81
N LEU A 185 -65.77 5.27 34.10
CA LEU A 185 -65.79 6.00 35.37
C LEU A 185 -66.45 7.38 35.20
N ASN A 186 -67.18 7.79 36.27
CA ASN A 186 -67.63 9.19 36.35
C ASN A 186 -66.46 10.14 36.63
N GLU A 187 -66.63 11.44 36.39
CA GLU A 187 -65.59 12.45 36.49
C GLU A 187 -64.82 12.45 37.82
N ARG A 188 -65.51 12.27 38.95
CA ARG A 188 -64.88 12.25 40.29
C ARG A 188 -63.98 11.04 40.50
N HIS A 189 -64.42 9.86 40.01
CA HIS A 189 -63.61 8.64 40.10
C HIS A 189 -62.46 8.66 39.09
N PHE A 190 -62.68 9.18 37.91
CA PHE A 190 -61.62 9.32 36.91
C PHE A 190 -60.53 10.29 37.39
N ALA A 191 -60.89 11.43 38.01
CA ALA A 191 -59.91 12.38 38.61
C ALA A 191 -59.04 11.71 39.70
N ARG A 192 -59.62 10.81 40.52
CA ARG A 192 -58.85 10.02 41.50
C ARG A 192 -57.88 9.05 40.84
N LEU A 193 -58.28 8.40 39.78
CA LEU A 193 -57.44 7.51 38.99
C LEU A 193 -56.28 8.30 38.37
N GLU A 194 -56.55 9.45 37.78
CA GLU A 194 -55.49 10.32 37.22
C GLU A 194 -54.47 10.74 38.29
N ALA A 195 -54.89 11.17 39.46
CA ALA A 195 -54.02 11.51 40.57
C ALA A 195 -53.14 10.30 41.01
N TYR A 196 -53.69 9.11 41.01
CA TYR A 196 -52.98 7.86 41.28
C TYR A 196 -51.92 7.59 40.21
N LEU A 197 -52.27 7.63 38.91
CA LEU A 197 -51.34 7.41 37.80
C LEU A 197 -50.21 8.44 37.73
N VAL A 198 -50.51 9.69 38.04
CA VAL A 198 -49.48 10.74 38.14
C VAL A 198 -48.50 10.45 39.28
N ARG A 199 -49.00 10.03 40.46
CA ARG A 199 -48.12 9.64 41.58
C ARG A 199 -47.18 8.49 41.20
N HIS A 200 -47.70 7.48 40.51
CA HIS A 200 -46.87 6.36 39.99
C HIS A 200 -45.84 6.83 38.99
N SER A 201 -46.17 7.75 38.07
CA SER A 201 -45.21 8.34 37.14
C SER A 201 -44.09 9.13 37.83
N LEU A 202 -44.42 9.85 38.90
CA LEU A 202 -43.45 10.55 39.73
C LEU A 202 -42.53 9.56 40.47
N ASN A 203 -43.07 8.48 40.99
CA ASN A 203 -42.31 7.43 41.63
C ASN A 203 -41.34 6.77 40.65
N ASP A 204 -41.76 6.46 39.41
CA ASP A 204 -40.88 5.92 38.36
C ASP A 204 -39.68 6.84 38.09
N ARG A 205 -39.92 8.17 38.00
CA ARG A 205 -38.83 9.13 37.83
C ARG A 205 -37.89 9.19 39.05
N HIS A 206 -38.45 9.04 40.23
CA HIS A 206 -37.69 8.99 41.47
C HIS A 206 -36.77 7.76 41.50
N GLN A 207 -37.29 6.60 41.18
CA GLN A 207 -36.49 5.33 41.06
C GLN A 207 -35.37 5.47 40.06
N SER A 208 -35.63 6.06 38.88
CA SER A 208 -34.59 6.32 37.88
C SER A 208 -33.46 7.22 38.40
N ARG A 209 -33.83 8.28 39.16
CA ARG A 209 -32.82 9.17 39.74
C ARG A 209 -32.01 8.48 40.84
N LEU A 210 -32.64 7.70 41.69
CA LEU A 210 -31.98 6.95 42.76
C LEU A 210 -30.96 5.95 42.18
N LEU A 211 -31.37 5.17 41.15
CA LEU A 211 -30.46 4.22 40.52
C LEU A 211 -29.29 4.92 39.85
N SER A 212 -29.54 6.02 39.15
CA SER A 212 -28.46 6.81 38.52
C SER A 212 -27.47 7.37 39.53
N ALA A 213 -27.97 7.93 40.67
CA ALA A 213 -27.12 8.43 41.73
C ALA A 213 -26.29 7.33 42.42
N TYR A 214 -26.92 6.18 42.68
CA TYR A 214 -26.25 5.01 43.28
C TYR A 214 -25.08 4.56 42.44
N TRP A 215 -25.31 4.33 41.14
CA TRP A 215 -24.25 3.83 40.24
C TRP A 215 -23.18 4.92 39.99
N LYS A 216 -23.58 6.17 39.86
CA LYS A 216 -22.62 7.27 39.73
C LYS A 216 -21.64 7.31 40.90
N GLN A 217 -22.13 7.26 42.14
CA GLN A 217 -21.28 7.26 43.34
C GLN A 217 -20.32 6.05 43.38
N ARG A 218 -20.82 4.85 43.05
CA ARG A 218 -20.01 3.63 43.09
C ARG A 218 -18.93 3.61 41.99
N LEU A 219 -19.28 4.04 40.78
CA LEU A 219 -18.33 4.11 39.68
C LEU A 219 -17.27 5.20 39.91
N GLU A 220 -17.67 6.36 40.43
CA GLU A 220 -16.71 7.40 40.81
C GLU A 220 -15.73 6.93 41.90
N ALA A 221 -16.19 6.19 42.89
CA ALA A 221 -15.33 5.63 43.94
C ALA A 221 -14.36 4.58 43.37
N ALA A 222 -14.84 3.67 42.51
CA ALA A 222 -13.99 2.67 41.87
C ALA A 222 -12.97 3.30 40.91
N GLN A 223 -13.39 4.30 40.17
CA GLN A 223 -12.52 5.07 39.27
C GLN A 223 -11.44 5.84 40.05
N ALA A 224 -11.81 6.46 41.16
CA ALA A 224 -10.87 7.16 42.04
C ALA A 224 -9.80 6.22 42.64
N ALA A 225 -10.16 4.95 42.93
CA ALA A 225 -9.21 3.93 43.38
C ALA A 225 -8.21 3.53 42.29
N LEU A 226 -8.62 3.56 41.01
CA LEU A 226 -7.74 3.29 39.86
C LEU A 226 -6.87 4.50 39.48
N ALA A 227 -7.35 5.72 39.71
CA ALA A 227 -6.78 6.95 39.16
C ALA A 227 -5.27 7.09 39.45
N GLN A 228 -4.83 6.74 40.68
CA GLN A 228 -3.41 6.83 41.03
C GLN A 228 -2.49 5.93 40.17
N PHE A 229 -2.99 4.79 39.74
CA PHE A 229 -2.23 3.87 38.85
C PHE A 229 -2.31 4.36 37.41
N ASP A 230 -3.51 4.68 36.93
CA ASP A 230 -3.73 5.16 35.57
C ASP A 230 -2.99 6.47 35.30
N ASP A 231 -3.03 7.44 36.22
CA ASP A 231 -2.29 8.70 36.13
C ASP A 231 -0.76 8.45 36.08
N ARG A 232 -0.26 7.47 36.87
CA ARG A 232 1.16 7.10 36.84
C ARG A 232 1.54 6.44 35.52
N ILE A 233 0.72 5.54 35.01
CA ILE A 233 0.92 4.89 33.71
C ILE A 233 0.91 5.93 32.58
N GLU A 234 -0.06 6.85 32.58
CA GLU A 234 -0.17 7.92 31.58
C GLU A 234 1.04 8.85 31.64
N PHE A 235 1.47 9.26 32.84
CA PHE A 235 2.69 10.04 33.02
C PHE A 235 3.92 9.34 32.44
N LEU A 236 4.14 8.07 32.77
CA LEU A 236 5.28 7.29 32.27
C LEU A 236 5.22 7.11 30.74
N LYS A 237 4.03 6.85 30.18
CA LYS A 237 3.84 6.75 28.73
C LYS A 237 4.11 8.08 28.01
N LYS A 238 3.72 9.19 28.62
CA LYS A 238 4.02 10.54 28.12
C LYS A 238 5.52 10.84 28.18
N GLU A 239 6.16 10.62 29.31
CA GLU A 239 7.61 10.81 29.48
C GLU A 239 8.40 9.97 28.46
N ARG A 240 8.03 8.69 28.31
CA ARG A 240 8.63 7.82 27.30
C ARG A 240 8.51 8.36 25.89
N LYS A 241 7.32 8.87 25.53
CA LYS A 241 7.06 9.46 24.18
C LYS A 241 7.95 10.68 23.94
N GLU A 242 8.06 11.57 24.91
CA GLU A 242 8.88 12.79 24.83
C GLU A 242 10.36 12.45 24.71
N LYS A 243 10.87 11.58 25.57
CA LYS A 243 12.27 11.12 25.52
C LYS A 243 12.60 10.38 24.21
N SER A 244 11.69 9.51 23.74
CA SER A 244 11.87 8.81 22.45
C SER A 244 11.91 9.78 21.27
N ALA A 245 11.09 10.83 21.26
CA ALA A 245 11.10 11.86 20.23
C ALA A 245 12.40 12.68 20.28
N ALA A 246 12.86 13.06 21.46
CA ALA A 246 14.12 13.79 21.65
C ALA A 246 15.32 12.96 21.19
N LEU A 247 15.39 11.68 21.59
CA LEU A 247 16.42 10.74 21.17
C LEU A 247 16.45 10.60 19.65
N GLN A 248 15.30 10.51 19.01
CA GLN A 248 15.20 10.40 17.56
C GLN A 248 15.70 11.66 16.86
N GLN A 249 15.38 12.85 17.37
CA GLN A 249 15.91 14.11 16.82
C GLN A 249 17.43 14.22 16.97
N GLN A 250 17.97 13.85 18.13
CA GLN A 250 19.41 13.83 18.37
C GLN A 250 20.11 12.85 17.43
N LEU A 251 19.52 11.67 17.22
CA LEU A 251 20.03 10.66 16.30
C LEU A 251 20.07 11.18 14.86
N PHE A 252 18.99 11.82 14.39
CA PHE A 252 18.95 12.38 13.04
C PHE A 252 19.99 13.50 12.81
N GLY A 253 20.39 14.19 13.87
CA GLY A 253 21.46 15.19 13.80
C GLY A 253 22.86 14.60 13.50
N GLN A 254 23.03 13.28 13.70
CA GLN A 254 24.32 12.60 13.46
C GLN A 254 24.44 12.08 12.02
N TYR A 255 23.34 12.01 11.26
CA TYR A 255 23.39 11.51 9.89
C TYR A 255 23.74 12.62 8.91
N GLU A 256 24.89 12.49 8.28
CA GLU A 256 25.34 13.33 7.16
C GLU A 256 25.60 12.46 5.92
N PHE A 257 25.00 12.80 4.81
CA PHE A 257 25.12 12.08 3.55
C PHE A 257 25.98 12.85 2.55
N LEU A 258 26.87 12.12 1.89
CA LEU A 258 27.70 12.62 0.79
C LEU A 258 26.99 12.40 -0.54
N ASN A 259 27.21 13.29 -1.50
CA ASN A 259 26.99 13.00 -2.92
C ASN A 259 28.33 12.68 -3.61
N ILE A 260 28.29 12.36 -4.90
CA ILE A 260 29.48 12.03 -5.71
C ILE A 260 30.52 13.16 -5.71
N ASN A 261 30.12 14.42 -5.53
CA ASN A 261 30.97 15.59 -5.47
C ASN A 261 31.50 15.91 -4.05
N ASN A 262 31.38 14.96 -3.11
CA ASN A 262 31.75 15.11 -1.70
C ASN A 262 30.99 16.22 -0.95
N LYS A 263 29.84 16.68 -1.47
CA LYS A 263 29.00 17.66 -0.78
C LYS A 263 28.20 16.96 0.29
N LYS A 264 28.30 17.41 1.54
CA LYS A 264 27.58 16.91 2.69
C LYS A 264 26.23 17.58 2.85
N LYS A 265 25.21 16.81 3.21
CA LYS A 265 23.90 17.32 3.63
C LYS A 265 23.38 16.51 4.81
N SER A 266 22.94 17.19 5.86
CA SER A 266 22.37 16.52 7.03
C SER A 266 21.00 15.92 6.71
N LEU A 267 20.63 14.85 7.42
CA LEU A 267 19.32 14.21 7.26
C LEU A 267 18.17 15.23 7.49
N HIS A 268 18.32 16.13 8.44
CA HIS A 268 17.36 17.22 8.68
C HIS A 268 17.20 18.11 7.45
N ALA A 269 18.31 18.58 6.88
CA ALA A 269 18.28 19.45 5.71
C ALA A 269 17.75 18.75 4.45
N ILE A 270 17.93 17.42 4.34
CA ILE A 270 17.35 16.62 3.25
C ILE A 270 15.83 16.55 3.33
N PHE A 271 15.27 16.47 4.53
CA PHE A 271 13.82 16.31 4.71
C PHE A 271 13.05 17.62 4.91
N SER A 272 13.72 18.73 5.26
CA SER A 272 13.08 20.04 5.49
C SER A 272 12.25 20.52 4.30
N ASP A 273 12.73 20.27 3.09
CA ASP A 273 12.13 20.72 1.83
C ASP A 273 11.15 19.69 1.23
N THR A 274 10.88 18.60 1.96
CA THR A 274 9.94 17.56 1.53
C THR A 274 8.56 17.74 2.15
N VAL A 275 7.56 17.08 1.56
CA VAL A 275 6.20 17.01 2.13
C VAL A 275 6.16 16.41 3.55
N PHE A 276 7.21 15.71 3.96
CA PHE A 276 7.32 15.12 5.29
C PHE A 276 7.79 16.12 6.35
N GLY A 277 8.55 17.16 5.97
CA GLY A 277 9.12 18.18 6.86
C GLY A 277 10.08 17.65 7.93
N LYS A 278 10.03 16.35 8.24
CA LYS A 278 10.87 15.64 9.22
C LYS A 278 11.24 14.24 8.72
N PRO A 279 12.44 13.74 9.05
CA PRO A 279 12.81 12.37 8.71
C PRO A 279 11.88 11.36 9.41
N PRO A 280 11.39 10.34 8.71
CA PRO A 280 10.70 9.22 9.36
C PRO A 280 11.66 8.34 10.15
N ALA A 281 11.14 7.56 11.09
CA ALA A 281 11.94 6.64 11.92
C ALA A 281 12.80 5.70 11.06
N ALA A 282 14.05 5.49 11.45
CA ALA A 282 15.06 4.69 10.74
C ALA A 282 15.37 5.17 9.29
N ALA A 283 15.15 6.47 8.98
CA ALA A 283 15.69 7.06 7.76
C ALA A 283 17.23 7.07 7.83
N GLY A 284 17.89 6.68 6.74
CA GLY A 284 19.36 6.55 6.68
C GLY A 284 19.92 5.15 6.99
N GLU A 285 19.09 4.25 7.53
CA GLU A 285 19.48 2.88 7.89
C GLU A 285 19.28 1.84 6.77
N CYS A 286 18.83 2.24 5.59
CA CYS A 286 18.65 1.32 4.46
C CYS A 286 19.98 0.93 3.81
N ALA A 287 20.01 -0.18 3.07
CA ALA A 287 21.23 -0.71 2.48
C ALA A 287 21.84 0.25 1.44
N THR A 288 21.08 0.77 0.49
CA THR A 288 21.59 1.64 -0.58
C THR A 288 22.26 2.91 -0.09
N PRO A 289 21.71 3.71 0.86
CA PRO A 289 22.43 4.86 1.44
C PRO A 289 23.76 4.48 2.09
N LYS A 290 23.85 3.35 2.81
CA LYS A 290 25.10 2.86 3.41
C LYS A 290 26.15 2.55 2.34
N LEU A 291 25.74 1.84 1.29
CA LEU A 291 26.60 1.46 0.17
C LEU A 291 27.18 2.69 -0.56
N LEU A 292 26.34 3.64 -0.93
CA LEU A 292 26.77 4.86 -1.61
C LEU A 292 27.66 5.72 -0.71
N GLN A 293 27.30 5.87 0.58
CA GLN A 293 28.11 6.61 1.54
C GLN A 293 29.53 6.04 1.63
N HIS A 294 29.64 4.72 1.76
CA HIS A 294 30.93 4.04 1.82
C HIS A 294 31.71 4.18 0.52
N ALA A 295 31.06 4.05 -0.64
CA ALA A 295 31.69 4.22 -1.94
C ALA A 295 32.26 5.64 -2.10
N PHE A 296 31.49 6.67 -1.77
CA PHE A 296 31.92 8.07 -1.89
C PHE A 296 33.05 8.41 -0.91
N LEU A 297 32.98 7.97 0.35
CA LEU A 297 34.04 8.16 1.34
C LEU A 297 35.37 7.56 0.90
N ASN A 298 35.32 6.44 0.17
CA ASN A 298 36.52 5.75 -0.30
C ASN A 298 36.92 6.13 -1.75
N GLY A 299 36.19 7.04 -2.39
CA GLY A 299 36.48 7.46 -3.77
C GLY A 299 36.26 6.36 -4.82
N TYR A 300 35.36 5.40 -4.53
CA TYR A 300 34.95 4.37 -5.48
C TYR A 300 33.89 4.91 -6.44
N LYS A 301 33.91 4.45 -7.69
CA LYS A 301 32.90 4.82 -8.69
C LYS A 301 31.74 3.82 -8.66
N PRO A 302 30.51 4.19 -8.25
CA PRO A 302 29.33 3.37 -8.36
C PRO A 302 28.98 3.07 -9.83
N ILE A 303 28.61 1.83 -10.12
CA ILE A 303 28.27 1.33 -11.47
C ILE A 303 26.81 0.91 -11.54
N ALA A 304 26.37 0.01 -10.65
CA ALA A 304 25.00 -0.49 -10.59
C ALA A 304 24.67 -0.99 -9.18
N MET A 305 23.40 -0.98 -8.81
CA MET A 305 22.93 -1.47 -7.51
C MET A 305 21.79 -2.45 -7.63
N ALA A 306 21.60 -3.29 -6.60
CA ALA A 306 20.40 -4.05 -6.40
C ALA A 306 20.14 -4.30 -4.91
N GLU A 307 18.87 -4.35 -4.52
CA GLU A 307 18.44 -4.79 -3.18
C GLU A 307 17.58 -6.04 -3.31
N PHE A 308 17.71 -7.00 -2.37
CA PHE A 308 16.90 -8.20 -2.33
C PHE A 308 16.46 -8.53 -0.90
N TRP A 309 15.33 -9.21 -0.78
CA TRP A 309 14.81 -9.67 0.50
C TRP A 309 15.35 -11.04 0.87
N TRP A 310 15.79 -11.20 2.12
CA TRP A 310 16.27 -12.46 2.67
C TRP A 310 15.44 -12.87 3.88
N GLY A 311 14.76 -14.01 3.81
CA GLY A 311 13.97 -14.57 4.91
C GLY A 311 12.45 -14.42 4.77
N ALA A 312 11.73 -14.63 5.88
CA ALA A 312 10.29 -14.55 5.96
C ALA A 312 9.77 -13.11 5.73
N PRO A 313 8.57 -12.93 5.15
CA PRO A 313 7.99 -11.62 4.95
C PRO A 313 7.63 -10.94 6.29
N PRO A 314 7.73 -9.61 6.40
CA PRO A 314 7.22 -8.88 7.54
C PRO A 314 5.67 -8.93 7.55
N LYS A 315 5.05 -8.76 8.73
CA LYS A 315 3.58 -8.77 8.85
C LYS A 315 2.88 -7.67 8.05
N SER A 316 3.57 -6.59 7.76
CA SER A 316 3.03 -5.39 7.11
C SER A 316 3.14 -5.40 5.59
N GLU A 317 3.99 -6.25 5.00
CA GLU A 317 4.31 -6.25 3.56
C GLU A 317 4.54 -7.67 3.06
N ILE A 318 4.20 -7.92 1.81
CA ILE A 318 4.53 -9.19 1.15
C ILE A 318 5.93 -9.06 0.56
N ARG A 319 6.87 -9.85 1.07
CA ARG A 319 8.24 -9.97 0.58
C ARG A 319 8.58 -11.44 0.36
N LYS A 320 9.18 -11.76 -0.77
CA LYS A 320 9.64 -13.13 -1.08
C LYS A 320 11.14 -13.23 -0.86
N HIS A 321 11.55 -14.35 -0.28
CA HIS A 321 12.95 -14.70 -0.10
C HIS A 321 13.70 -14.69 -1.45
N LYS A 322 14.89 -14.07 -1.48
CA LYS A 322 15.77 -13.88 -2.64
C LYS A 322 15.25 -12.98 -3.76
N GLN A 323 14.04 -12.45 -3.67
CA GLN A 323 13.50 -11.57 -4.69
C GLN A 323 14.06 -10.15 -4.58
N PHE A 324 14.32 -9.53 -5.73
CA PHE A 324 14.79 -8.15 -5.83
C PHE A 324 13.65 -7.16 -5.60
N TYR A 325 13.98 -6.03 -4.95
CA TYR A 325 13.04 -4.96 -4.64
C TYR A 325 13.68 -3.60 -4.87
N PRO A 326 12.92 -2.59 -5.30
CA PRO A 326 13.41 -1.23 -5.39
C PRO A 326 13.67 -0.63 -4.00
N ALA A 327 14.50 0.41 -3.94
CA ALA A 327 14.69 1.20 -2.74
C ALA A 327 13.36 1.83 -2.27
N CYS A 328 13.18 2.00 -0.96
CA CYS A 328 11.92 2.51 -0.44
C CYS A 328 11.72 4.00 -0.78
N THR A 329 10.52 4.37 -1.22
CA THR A 329 10.19 5.74 -1.61
C THR A 329 9.99 6.67 -0.41
N GLY A 330 9.52 6.17 0.73
CA GLY A 330 9.19 7.00 1.90
C GLY A 330 10.41 7.48 2.69
N LYS A 331 11.45 6.64 2.83
CA LYS A 331 12.65 6.95 3.63
C LYS A 331 13.87 7.27 2.78
N CYS A 332 14.07 6.50 1.71
CA CYS A 332 15.30 6.58 0.90
C CYS A 332 15.23 7.61 -0.22
N LYS A 333 14.03 7.89 -0.78
CA LYS A 333 13.92 8.78 -1.95
C LYS A 333 14.52 10.16 -1.72
N PRO A 334 14.26 10.90 -0.63
CA PRO A 334 14.91 12.19 -0.40
C PRO A 334 16.43 12.08 -0.19
N ILE A 335 16.87 11.03 0.51
CA ILE A 335 18.29 10.80 0.78
C ILE A 335 19.03 10.51 -0.52
N LEU A 336 18.53 9.57 -1.32
CA LEU A 336 19.12 9.17 -2.59
C LEU A 336 19.07 10.30 -3.63
N ALA A 337 18.02 11.15 -3.62
CA ALA A 337 17.98 12.34 -4.48
C ALA A 337 19.20 13.26 -4.25
N HIS A 338 19.61 13.46 -2.98
CA HIS A 338 20.82 14.19 -2.67
C HIS A 338 22.10 13.40 -3.03
N MET A 339 22.15 12.11 -2.68
CA MET A 339 23.36 11.29 -2.87
C MET A 339 23.69 11.09 -4.35
N LEU A 340 22.69 11.00 -5.21
CA LEU A 340 22.83 10.82 -6.65
C LEU A 340 23.01 12.14 -7.42
N GLU A 341 22.92 13.30 -6.74
CA GLU A 341 23.14 14.62 -7.36
C GLU A 341 24.57 14.69 -7.97
N GLY A 342 24.63 14.88 -9.29
CA GLY A 342 25.88 14.91 -10.07
C GLY A 342 26.29 13.56 -10.68
N MET A 343 25.51 12.51 -10.49
CA MET A 343 25.68 11.24 -11.19
C MET A 343 24.79 11.16 -12.44
N GLU A 344 25.27 10.49 -13.47
CA GLU A 344 24.45 10.07 -14.60
C GLU A 344 23.65 8.82 -14.18
N VAL A 345 22.37 9.01 -13.90
CA VAL A 345 21.43 7.98 -13.45
C VAL A 345 20.47 7.64 -14.58
N ASP A 346 20.05 6.38 -14.68
CA ASP A 346 18.99 5.98 -15.59
C ASP A 346 17.73 6.84 -15.37
N GLU A 347 17.02 7.12 -16.44
CA GLU A 347 15.78 7.86 -16.37
C GLU A 347 14.74 7.07 -15.55
N ASP A 348 13.90 7.80 -14.81
CA ASP A 348 12.74 7.16 -14.15
C ASP A 348 11.78 6.65 -15.23
N PRO A 349 11.64 5.34 -15.44
CA PRO A 349 10.76 4.81 -16.49
C PRO A 349 9.30 5.23 -16.31
N LEU A 350 8.92 5.62 -15.08
CA LEU A 350 7.57 6.08 -14.75
C LEU A 350 7.34 7.56 -15.11
N LEU A 351 8.39 8.31 -15.42
CA LEU A 351 8.29 9.69 -15.93
C LEU A 351 8.19 9.74 -17.46
N ASN A 352 8.53 8.64 -18.13
CA ASN A 352 8.31 8.54 -19.55
C ASN A 352 6.80 8.54 -19.83
N ASN A 353 6.32 9.55 -20.54
CA ASN A 353 4.91 9.66 -20.94
C ASN A 353 4.73 9.08 -22.36
N PRO A 354 4.42 7.80 -22.50
CA PRO A 354 4.28 7.19 -23.82
C PRO A 354 3.03 7.67 -24.57
N GLY A 355 2.17 8.46 -23.91
CA GLY A 355 1.03 9.16 -24.51
C GLY A 355 1.37 10.54 -25.09
N GLU A 356 2.60 11.04 -24.87
CA GLU A 356 3.02 12.34 -25.35
C GLU A 356 2.96 12.41 -26.89
N GLY A 357 2.45 13.54 -27.41
CA GLY A 357 2.28 13.75 -28.86
C GLY A 357 1.13 12.96 -29.52
N LYS A 358 0.46 12.05 -28.80
CA LYS A 358 -0.71 11.33 -29.35
C LYS A 358 -1.98 12.16 -29.19
N GLU A 359 -2.77 12.25 -30.25
CA GLU A 359 -4.03 12.97 -30.25
C GLU A 359 -5.14 12.17 -29.53
N LEU A 360 -6.06 12.88 -28.87
CA LEU A 360 -7.28 12.32 -28.29
C LEU A 360 -8.47 12.68 -29.18
N ASN A 361 -8.95 11.72 -29.95
CA ASN A 361 -10.05 11.95 -30.88
C ASN A 361 -11.40 11.93 -30.16
N ILE A 362 -12.21 12.98 -30.33
CA ILE A 362 -13.60 13.02 -29.88
C ILE A 362 -14.47 12.41 -30.97
N ILE A 363 -15.19 11.34 -30.64
CA ILE A 363 -16.09 10.63 -31.55
C ILE A 363 -17.50 11.21 -31.49
N TYR A 364 -17.92 11.63 -30.28
CA TYR A 364 -19.23 12.20 -30.02
C TYR A 364 -19.18 13.10 -28.80
N GLU A 365 -19.95 14.18 -28.81
CA GLU A 365 -20.08 15.07 -27.67
C GLU A 365 -21.48 15.70 -27.65
N ASP A 366 -22.09 15.77 -26.47
CA ASP A 366 -23.30 16.54 -26.17
C ASP A 366 -23.19 17.22 -24.79
N ASP A 367 -24.31 17.71 -24.25
CA ASP A 367 -24.34 18.37 -22.94
C ASP A 367 -24.15 17.40 -21.77
N SER A 368 -24.37 16.11 -21.98
CA SER A 368 -24.37 15.06 -20.94
C SER A 368 -23.07 14.32 -20.83
N PHE A 369 -22.46 13.96 -21.97
CA PHE A 369 -21.25 13.15 -22.02
C PHE A 369 -20.44 13.36 -23.31
N VAL A 370 -19.23 12.83 -23.31
CA VAL A 370 -18.34 12.75 -24.47
C VAL A 370 -17.88 11.32 -24.66
N ILE A 371 -17.77 10.86 -25.90
CA ILE A 371 -17.11 9.61 -26.30
C ILE A 371 -15.80 9.97 -26.98
N VAL A 372 -14.73 9.40 -26.49
CA VAL A 372 -13.40 9.54 -27.07
C VAL A 372 -12.87 8.22 -27.58
N ASP A 373 -12.08 8.25 -28.64
CA ASP A 373 -11.19 7.16 -29.03
C ASP A 373 -9.83 7.39 -28.37
N LYS A 374 -9.59 6.66 -27.28
CA LYS A 374 -8.36 6.77 -26.50
C LYS A 374 -7.20 6.11 -27.24
N PRO A 375 -6.11 6.81 -27.57
CA PRO A 375 -4.95 6.15 -28.14
C PRO A 375 -4.32 5.15 -27.14
N ALA A 376 -3.63 4.14 -27.67
CA ALA A 376 -2.77 3.27 -26.84
C ALA A 376 -1.71 4.11 -26.13
N GLU A 377 -1.29 3.67 -24.95
CA GLU A 377 -0.26 4.30 -24.10
C GLU A 377 -0.67 5.65 -23.46
N LEU A 378 -1.93 6.06 -23.56
CA LEU A 378 -2.49 7.18 -22.80
C LEU A 378 -3.27 6.66 -21.58
N LEU A 379 -3.08 7.28 -20.41
CA LEU A 379 -3.87 6.97 -19.22
C LEU A 379 -5.33 7.41 -19.37
N SER A 380 -6.27 6.66 -18.76
CA SER A 380 -7.67 7.13 -18.65
C SER A 380 -7.83 8.21 -17.58
N VAL A 381 -7.10 8.10 -16.47
CA VAL A 381 -7.05 9.06 -15.35
C VAL A 381 -5.60 9.30 -14.96
N PRO A 382 -5.29 10.46 -14.33
CA PRO A 382 -3.92 10.75 -13.89
C PRO A 382 -3.38 9.64 -12.98
N GLY A 383 -2.13 9.26 -13.21
CA GLY A 383 -1.36 8.38 -12.36
C GLY A 383 -0.60 9.17 -11.28
N ILE A 384 0.21 8.47 -10.51
CA ILE A 384 1.06 9.10 -9.49
C ILE A 384 2.16 9.95 -10.16
N ASN A 385 2.79 9.44 -11.21
CA ASN A 385 3.93 10.07 -11.88
C ASN A 385 3.54 10.71 -13.21
N ILE A 386 2.68 10.07 -14.00
CA ILE A 386 2.20 10.59 -15.29
C ILE A 386 0.85 11.26 -15.06
N GLN A 387 0.79 12.57 -15.29
CA GLN A 387 -0.45 13.35 -15.14
C GLN A 387 -1.25 13.42 -16.43
N ASP A 388 -0.61 13.20 -17.57
CA ASP A 388 -1.27 13.18 -18.87
C ASP A 388 -2.24 12.00 -18.99
N SER A 389 -3.47 12.30 -19.33
CA SER A 389 -4.57 11.33 -19.36
C SER A 389 -5.75 11.87 -20.12
N VAL A 390 -6.69 11.01 -20.48
CA VAL A 390 -7.98 11.44 -21.04
C VAL A 390 -8.65 12.49 -20.13
N TYR A 391 -8.67 12.23 -18.80
CA TYR A 391 -9.22 13.19 -17.84
C TYR A 391 -8.54 14.56 -17.92
N SER A 392 -7.22 14.63 -17.83
CA SER A 392 -6.49 15.91 -17.81
C SER A 392 -6.62 16.67 -19.14
N ARG A 393 -6.60 15.96 -20.26
CA ARG A 393 -6.81 16.56 -21.59
C ARG A 393 -8.22 17.11 -21.79
N LEU A 394 -9.25 16.35 -21.40
CA LEU A 394 -10.64 16.83 -21.44
C LEU A 394 -10.87 17.99 -20.47
N LYS A 395 -10.27 17.97 -19.28
CA LYS A 395 -10.34 19.08 -18.32
C LYS A 395 -9.74 20.36 -18.91
N ALA A 396 -8.63 20.26 -19.60
CA ALA A 396 -8.03 21.40 -20.29
C ALA A 396 -8.91 21.90 -21.45
N ALA A 397 -9.53 20.99 -22.20
CA ALA A 397 -10.42 21.33 -23.33
C ALA A 397 -11.76 21.94 -22.87
N PHE A 398 -12.36 21.43 -21.80
CA PHE A 398 -13.66 21.86 -21.30
C PHE A 398 -13.64 23.10 -20.39
N GLY A 399 -12.46 23.51 -19.92
CA GLY A 399 -12.27 24.68 -19.07
C GLY A 399 -12.96 24.55 -17.70
N THR A 400 -14.21 24.99 -17.60
CA THR A 400 -14.96 25.01 -16.31
C THR A 400 -15.70 23.71 -16.00
N ILE A 401 -15.90 22.83 -16.99
CA ILE A 401 -16.61 21.56 -16.80
C ILE A 401 -15.63 20.52 -16.28
N GLU A 402 -15.96 19.87 -15.16
CA GLU A 402 -15.17 18.77 -14.59
C GLU A 402 -15.51 17.45 -15.30
N PRO A 403 -14.58 16.81 -16.03
CA PRO A 403 -14.82 15.51 -16.65
C PRO A 403 -15.03 14.43 -15.57
N LEU A 404 -16.09 13.64 -15.68
CA LEU A 404 -16.41 12.59 -14.74
C LEU A 404 -16.20 11.22 -15.40
N ILE A 405 -15.10 10.56 -15.04
CA ILE A 405 -14.72 9.26 -15.61
C ILE A 405 -15.66 8.18 -15.08
N ILE A 406 -16.32 7.45 -15.96
CA ILE A 406 -17.31 6.42 -15.65
C ILE A 406 -16.67 5.04 -15.55
N HIS A 407 -15.78 4.72 -16.50
CA HIS A 407 -15.01 3.49 -16.53
C HIS A 407 -13.59 3.78 -17.05
N ARG A 408 -12.72 2.78 -17.02
CA ARG A 408 -11.33 2.95 -17.43
C ARG A 408 -10.93 1.90 -18.46
N LEU A 409 -10.07 2.28 -19.38
CA LEU A 409 -9.21 1.39 -20.15
C LEU A 409 -7.82 1.39 -19.54
N ASP A 410 -7.11 0.28 -19.66
CA ASP A 410 -5.69 0.21 -19.29
C ASP A 410 -4.88 1.17 -20.16
N MET A 411 -3.71 1.61 -19.70
CA MET A 411 -2.86 2.57 -20.43
C MET A 411 -2.58 2.08 -21.85
N ALA A 412 -2.14 0.84 -22.00
CA ALA A 412 -1.79 0.24 -23.28
C ALA A 412 -3.00 -0.08 -24.19
N THR A 413 -4.22 -0.18 -23.63
CA THR A 413 -5.45 -0.47 -24.38
C THR A 413 -5.98 0.79 -25.06
N SER A 414 -6.28 0.71 -26.35
CA SER A 414 -6.92 1.81 -27.12
C SER A 414 -8.42 1.64 -27.27
N GLY A 415 -9.11 2.67 -27.77
CA GLY A 415 -10.50 2.61 -28.18
C GLY A 415 -11.49 3.42 -27.34
N LEU A 416 -12.77 3.10 -27.46
CA LEU A 416 -13.89 3.88 -26.96
C LEU A 416 -13.92 4.00 -25.43
N LEU A 417 -14.00 5.25 -24.95
CA LEU A 417 -14.15 5.59 -23.54
C LEU A 417 -15.25 6.66 -23.40
N VAL A 418 -16.25 6.41 -22.53
CA VAL A 418 -17.28 7.40 -22.20
C VAL A 418 -16.93 8.17 -20.95
N VAL A 419 -17.05 9.52 -21.04
CA VAL A 419 -16.79 10.45 -19.94
C VAL A 419 -18.01 11.36 -19.79
N ALA A 420 -18.57 11.45 -18.59
CA ALA A 420 -19.71 12.32 -18.34
C ALA A 420 -19.28 13.77 -18.10
N LYS A 421 -20.12 14.71 -18.51
CA LYS A 421 -19.95 16.16 -18.30
C LYS A 421 -20.80 16.66 -17.13
N THR A 422 -21.83 15.89 -16.70
CA THR A 422 -22.70 16.21 -15.57
C THR A 422 -22.75 15.08 -14.55
N LYS A 423 -23.06 15.40 -13.28
CA LYS A 423 -23.18 14.39 -12.20
C LYS A 423 -24.36 13.45 -12.42
N GLU A 424 -25.43 13.94 -13.04
CA GLU A 424 -26.64 13.18 -13.36
C GLU A 424 -26.33 12.14 -14.43
N ALA A 425 -25.67 12.53 -15.52
CA ALA A 425 -25.22 11.62 -16.57
C ALA A 425 -24.24 10.58 -16.02
N HIS A 426 -23.28 11.00 -15.19
CA HIS A 426 -22.35 10.10 -14.55
C HIS A 426 -23.06 9.01 -13.74
N LYS A 427 -23.99 9.38 -12.83
CA LYS A 427 -24.76 8.44 -12.02
C LYS A 427 -25.59 7.48 -12.86
N ASN A 428 -26.24 7.99 -13.91
CA ASN A 428 -27.07 7.18 -14.79
C ASN A 428 -26.24 6.14 -15.55
N ILE A 429 -25.21 6.59 -16.28
CA ILE A 429 -24.39 5.69 -17.08
C ILE A 429 -23.60 4.71 -16.18
N GLN A 430 -23.06 5.16 -15.04
CA GLN A 430 -22.42 4.29 -14.06
C GLN A 430 -23.36 3.18 -13.57
N LYS A 431 -24.64 3.49 -13.33
CA LYS A 431 -25.66 2.51 -12.97
C LYS A 431 -25.88 1.46 -14.08
N GLN A 432 -25.80 1.86 -15.36
CA GLN A 432 -25.88 0.95 -16.49
C GLN A 432 -24.67 -0.01 -16.51
N PHE A 433 -23.46 0.48 -16.26
CA PHE A 433 -22.27 -0.38 -16.10
C PHE A 433 -22.41 -1.36 -14.94
N LEU A 434 -22.92 -0.90 -13.80
CA LEU A 434 -23.16 -1.75 -12.61
C LEU A 434 -24.21 -2.82 -12.89
N LYS A 435 -25.30 -2.48 -13.59
CA LYS A 435 -26.36 -3.41 -13.97
C LYS A 435 -25.99 -4.30 -15.16
N ARG A 436 -24.83 -4.06 -15.79
CA ARG A 436 -24.37 -4.78 -16.98
C ARG A 436 -25.30 -4.68 -18.17
N THR A 437 -25.96 -3.55 -18.33
CA THR A 437 -26.79 -3.24 -19.52
C THR A 437 -26.00 -2.57 -20.64
N VAL A 438 -24.73 -2.21 -20.39
CA VAL A 438 -23.81 -1.67 -21.38
C VAL A 438 -23.18 -2.82 -22.16
N THR A 439 -23.30 -2.78 -23.50
CA THR A 439 -22.60 -3.73 -24.38
C THR A 439 -21.23 -3.18 -24.76
N LYS A 440 -20.19 -3.97 -24.57
CA LYS A 440 -18.81 -3.64 -24.94
C LYS A 440 -18.24 -4.76 -25.77
N ARG A 441 -17.58 -4.44 -26.88
CA ARG A 441 -16.83 -5.37 -27.67
C ARG A 441 -15.40 -4.86 -27.86
N TYR A 442 -14.44 -5.73 -27.61
CA TYR A 442 -13.04 -5.46 -27.85
C TYR A 442 -12.56 -6.34 -29.00
N THR A 443 -11.69 -5.82 -29.84
CA THR A 443 -10.94 -6.60 -30.82
C THR A 443 -9.54 -6.84 -30.28
N ALA A 444 -9.04 -8.07 -30.40
CA ALA A 444 -7.68 -8.42 -30.03
C ALA A 444 -7.02 -9.35 -31.07
N LEU A 445 -5.71 -9.21 -31.23
CA LEU A 445 -4.88 -10.10 -32.03
C LEU A 445 -4.05 -10.97 -31.11
N LEU A 446 -4.29 -12.30 -31.15
CA LEU A 446 -3.63 -13.27 -30.32
C LEU A 446 -2.35 -13.82 -30.99
N SER A 447 -1.34 -14.15 -30.18
CA SER A 447 -0.02 -14.61 -30.63
C SER A 447 0.03 -16.09 -31.03
N LYS A 448 -1.12 -16.78 -31.04
CA LYS A 448 -1.24 -18.17 -31.44
C LYS A 448 -2.54 -18.41 -32.23
N VAL A 449 -2.57 -19.46 -32.99
CA VAL A 449 -3.79 -19.99 -33.63
C VAL A 449 -4.57 -20.77 -32.58
N ILE A 450 -5.82 -20.36 -32.30
CA ILE A 450 -6.76 -21.13 -31.46
C ILE A 450 -7.74 -21.86 -32.36
N MET A 451 -8.08 -23.10 -31.98
CA MET A 451 -8.88 -23.98 -32.84
C MET A 451 -10.38 -23.82 -32.65
N GLU A 452 -10.79 -23.47 -31.44
CA GLU A 452 -12.18 -23.23 -31.06
C GLU A 452 -12.70 -21.94 -31.71
N GLU A 453 -14.00 -21.92 -32.07
CA GLU A 453 -14.62 -20.76 -32.75
C GLU A 453 -15.10 -19.70 -31.79
N GLU A 454 -15.66 -20.08 -30.66
CA GLU A 454 -16.22 -19.19 -29.64
C GLU A 454 -16.29 -19.88 -28.28
N GLY A 455 -16.41 -19.10 -27.22
CA GLY A 455 -16.53 -19.65 -25.86
C GLY A 455 -16.69 -18.59 -24.79
N GLU A 456 -16.61 -19.05 -23.55
CA GLU A 456 -16.71 -18.23 -22.35
C GLU A 456 -15.60 -18.61 -21.34
N ILE A 457 -14.88 -17.61 -20.82
CA ILE A 457 -13.78 -17.81 -19.87
C ILE A 457 -14.23 -17.33 -18.50
N HIS A 458 -14.07 -18.19 -17.48
CA HIS A 458 -14.44 -17.97 -16.09
C HIS A 458 -13.21 -18.10 -15.17
N LEU A 459 -12.32 -17.11 -15.15
CA LEU A 459 -11.11 -17.14 -14.33
C LEU A 459 -11.11 -15.98 -13.35
N PRO A 460 -11.29 -16.24 -12.03
CA PRO A 460 -11.32 -15.19 -11.03
C PRO A 460 -9.95 -14.52 -10.87
N LEU A 461 -9.92 -13.19 -10.83
CA LEU A 461 -8.70 -12.39 -10.86
C LEU A 461 -8.47 -11.61 -9.56
N ARG A 462 -7.21 -11.51 -9.16
CA ARG A 462 -6.73 -10.55 -8.16
C ARG A 462 -5.39 -9.95 -8.56
N GLY A 463 -5.03 -8.82 -7.94
CA GLY A 463 -3.70 -8.25 -8.12
C GLY A 463 -2.60 -9.22 -7.68
N ASP A 464 -1.57 -9.38 -8.48
CA ASP A 464 -0.33 -10.01 -8.07
C ASP A 464 0.44 -9.01 -7.20
N LEU A 465 0.43 -9.26 -5.89
CA LEU A 465 1.03 -8.35 -4.93
C LEU A 465 2.57 -8.33 -5.03
N ASP A 466 3.14 -9.39 -5.57
CA ASP A 466 4.57 -9.57 -5.73
C ASP A 466 5.10 -9.00 -7.05
N ASN A 467 4.25 -8.94 -8.09
CA ASN A 467 4.63 -8.51 -9.45
C ASN A 467 3.67 -7.44 -9.97
N ARG A 468 3.47 -6.36 -9.22
CA ARG A 468 2.63 -5.24 -9.69
C ARG A 468 3.22 -4.60 -10.95
N PRO A 469 2.40 -4.21 -11.93
CA PRO A 469 0.93 -4.10 -11.90
C PRO A 469 0.18 -5.37 -12.33
N ARG A 470 0.82 -6.53 -12.44
CA ARG A 470 0.23 -7.79 -12.92
C ARG A 470 -0.98 -8.23 -12.11
N GLN A 471 -1.88 -8.96 -12.75
CA GLN A 471 -2.94 -9.73 -12.13
C GLN A 471 -2.59 -11.22 -12.19
N LEU A 472 -3.21 -12.02 -11.34
CA LEU A 472 -3.12 -13.49 -11.37
C LEU A 472 -4.51 -14.11 -11.22
N VAL A 473 -4.65 -15.33 -11.74
CA VAL A 473 -5.83 -16.17 -11.51
C VAL A 473 -5.75 -16.75 -10.10
N CYS A 474 -6.82 -16.58 -9.32
CA CYS A 474 -6.87 -17.06 -7.94
C CYS A 474 -8.29 -17.50 -7.60
N PHE A 475 -8.52 -18.79 -7.50
CA PHE A 475 -9.84 -19.36 -7.24
C PHE A 475 -10.32 -19.12 -5.80
N GLU A 476 -9.40 -18.94 -4.85
CA GLU A 476 -9.74 -18.76 -3.44
C GLU A 476 -10.10 -17.28 -3.09
N PHE A 477 -9.30 -16.31 -3.59
CA PHE A 477 -9.46 -14.89 -3.22
C PHE A 477 -9.71 -13.97 -4.43
N GLY A 478 -9.76 -14.53 -5.63
CA GLY A 478 -9.98 -13.78 -6.86
C GLY A 478 -11.40 -13.26 -7.00
N LYS A 479 -11.56 -12.07 -7.54
CA LYS A 479 -12.88 -11.53 -7.89
C LYS A 479 -13.37 -12.17 -9.18
N LYS A 480 -14.62 -12.63 -9.19
CA LYS A 480 -15.25 -13.22 -10.38
C LYS A 480 -15.02 -12.34 -11.62
N ALA A 481 -14.49 -12.96 -12.68
CA ALA A 481 -14.29 -12.34 -13.98
C ALA A 481 -14.81 -13.30 -15.07
N ILE A 482 -15.56 -12.77 -16.04
CA ILE A 482 -16.20 -13.54 -17.11
C ILE A 482 -16.02 -12.77 -18.41
N THR A 483 -15.55 -13.48 -19.46
CA THR A 483 -15.36 -12.95 -20.82
C THR A 483 -15.92 -13.93 -21.82
N LYS A 484 -16.84 -13.46 -22.68
CA LYS A 484 -17.22 -14.18 -23.91
C LYS A 484 -16.25 -13.80 -25.02
N TRP A 485 -15.98 -14.74 -25.90
CA TRP A 485 -15.10 -14.49 -27.03
C TRP A 485 -15.57 -15.25 -28.28
N LYS A 486 -15.15 -14.72 -29.45
CA LYS A 486 -15.41 -15.35 -30.74
C LYS A 486 -14.28 -15.03 -31.73
N VAL A 487 -13.87 -16.02 -32.49
CA VAL A 487 -12.90 -15.87 -33.56
C VAL A 487 -13.52 -15.12 -34.73
N ILE A 488 -12.76 -14.17 -35.26
CA ILE A 488 -13.14 -13.38 -36.44
C ILE A 488 -12.30 -13.77 -37.64
N GLU A 489 -11.01 -13.99 -37.42
CA GLU A 489 -10.07 -14.31 -38.49
C GLU A 489 -8.91 -15.12 -37.91
N ARG A 490 -8.34 -16.01 -38.73
CA ARG A 490 -7.11 -16.75 -38.45
C ARG A 490 -6.15 -16.59 -39.60
N ASN A 491 -4.88 -16.43 -39.27
CA ASN A 491 -3.77 -16.58 -40.20
C ASN A 491 -2.84 -17.71 -39.73
N GLU A 492 -1.70 -17.89 -40.41
CA GLU A 492 -0.78 -19.00 -40.13
C GLU A 492 -0.24 -19.01 -38.69
N ALA A 493 -0.14 -17.85 -38.03
CA ALA A 493 0.50 -17.72 -36.72
C ALA A 493 -0.39 -17.01 -35.65
N THR A 494 -1.47 -16.37 -36.06
CA THR A 494 -2.25 -15.48 -35.17
C THR A 494 -3.75 -15.71 -35.31
N THR A 495 -4.51 -15.29 -34.31
CA THR A 495 -5.98 -15.30 -34.33
C THR A 495 -6.53 -13.94 -33.93
N LYS A 496 -7.36 -13.34 -34.77
CA LYS A 496 -8.14 -12.13 -34.42
C LYS A 496 -9.44 -12.56 -33.73
N VAL A 497 -9.70 -12.01 -32.57
CA VAL A 497 -10.89 -12.36 -31.77
C VAL A 497 -11.67 -11.11 -31.34
N HIS A 498 -12.97 -11.27 -31.17
CA HIS A 498 -13.78 -10.36 -30.42
C HIS A 498 -13.95 -10.85 -28.98
N PHE A 499 -13.82 -9.96 -28.01
CA PHE A 499 -14.13 -10.19 -26.61
C PHE A 499 -15.32 -9.36 -26.16
N TRP A 500 -16.22 -9.96 -25.38
CA TRP A 500 -17.30 -9.29 -24.67
C TRP A 500 -17.13 -9.50 -23.16
N PRO A 501 -16.47 -8.57 -22.44
CA PRO A 501 -16.31 -8.69 -20.99
C PRO A 501 -17.63 -8.44 -20.26
N LEU A 502 -18.16 -9.48 -19.61
CA LEU A 502 -19.36 -9.38 -18.75
C LEU A 502 -19.04 -8.76 -17.38
N THR A 503 -17.79 -8.75 -17.02
CA THR A 503 -17.21 -8.09 -15.84
C THR A 503 -16.08 -7.14 -16.29
N GLY A 504 -15.59 -6.25 -15.41
CA GLY A 504 -14.52 -5.30 -15.73
C GLY A 504 -13.42 -5.34 -14.65
N ARG A 505 -12.57 -6.38 -14.67
CA ARG A 505 -11.40 -6.44 -13.77
C ARG A 505 -10.19 -5.89 -14.48
N THR A 506 -9.25 -5.35 -13.71
CA THR A 506 -7.96 -4.90 -14.25
C THR A 506 -7.30 -6.02 -15.03
N HIS A 507 -6.78 -5.73 -16.21
CA HIS A 507 -6.14 -6.66 -17.14
C HIS A 507 -6.97 -7.92 -17.48
N GLN A 508 -8.31 -7.88 -17.32
CA GLN A 508 -9.15 -9.07 -17.47
C GLN A 508 -8.94 -9.78 -18.81
N LEU A 509 -9.06 -9.06 -19.92
CA LEU A 509 -8.93 -9.65 -21.26
C LEU A 509 -7.52 -10.14 -21.53
N ARG A 510 -6.51 -9.40 -21.08
CA ARG A 510 -5.10 -9.77 -21.19
C ARG A 510 -4.81 -11.07 -20.46
N MET A 511 -5.27 -11.21 -19.20
CA MET A 511 -5.06 -12.41 -18.40
C MET A 511 -5.88 -13.61 -18.92
N HIS A 512 -7.14 -13.39 -19.32
CA HIS A 512 -7.98 -14.44 -19.89
C HIS A 512 -7.43 -14.98 -21.23
N ALA A 513 -6.78 -14.13 -22.04
CA ALA A 513 -6.11 -14.54 -23.26
C ALA A 513 -4.82 -15.35 -22.98
N ALA A 514 -4.03 -14.91 -21.98
CA ALA A 514 -2.71 -15.46 -21.73
C ALA A 514 -2.69 -16.73 -20.87
N HIS A 515 -3.64 -16.89 -19.93
CA HIS A 515 -3.65 -17.98 -18.96
C HIS A 515 -3.90 -19.33 -19.63
N GLU A 516 -3.26 -20.40 -19.12
CA GLU A 516 -3.40 -21.77 -19.64
C GLU A 516 -4.84 -22.30 -19.57
N ASP A 517 -5.58 -22.00 -18.52
CA ASP A 517 -7.02 -22.32 -18.39
C ASP A 517 -7.93 -21.32 -19.14
N GLY A 518 -7.38 -20.31 -19.81
CA GLY A 518 -8.05 -19.39 -20.72
C GLY A 518 -7.83 -19.79 -22.17
N LEU A 519 -7.32 -18.86 -23.00
CA LEU A 519 -7.01 -19.16 -24.40
C LEU A 519 -5.58 -19.69 -24.60
N ASN A 520 -4.72 -19.60 -23.59
CA ASN A 520 -3.30 -19.90 -23.68
C ASN A 520 -2.60 -19.27 -24.92
N ALA A 521 -3.11 -18.11 -25.32
CA ALA A 521 -2.69 -17.32 -26.47
C ALA A 521 -2.62 -15.84 -26.08
N PRO A 522 -1.50 -15.36 -25.52
CA PRO A 522 -1.34 -13.97 -25.16
C PRO A 522 -1.65 -13.01 -26.30
N ILE A 523 -2.15 -11.83 -25.99
CA ILE A 523 -2.36 -10.76 -26.97
C ILE A 523 -1.00 -10.27 -27.46
N ILE A 524 -0.85 -10.02 -28.75
CA ILE A 524 0.38 -9.48 -29.34
C ILE A 524 0.68 -8.11 -28.72
N GLY A 525 1.94 -7.88 -28.38
CA GLY A 525 2.39 -6.65 -27.73
C GLY A 525 2.03 -6.54 -26.25
N ASP A 526 1.57 -7.61 -25.63
CA ASP A 526 1.36 -7.66 -24.18
C ASP A 526 2.68 -7.84 -23.44
N ASP A 527 3.23 -6.74 -22.93
CA ASP A 527 4.50 -6.69 -22.19
C ASP A 527 4.46 -7.36 -20.82
N LEU A 528 3.26 -7.56 -20.26
CA LEU A 528 3.09 -8.17 -18.94
C LEU A 528 2.84 -9.69 -19.01
N TYR A 529 2.05 -10.16 -19.98
CA TYR A 529 1.60 -11.55 -20.03
C TYR A 529 2.02 -12.30 -21.28
N GLY A 530 2.71 -11.63 -22.20
CA GLY A 530 3.18 -12.15 -23.47
C GLY A 530 4.54 -11.61 -23.86
N THR A 531 4.68 -11.20 -25.11
CA THR A 531 5.89 -10.63 -25.70
C THR A 531 5.58 -9.21 -26.18
N ALA A 532 6.42 -8.25 -25.80
CA ALA A 532 6.32 -6.86 -26.26
C ALA A 532 6.42 -6.77 -27.81
N ALA A 533 5.67 -5.84 -28.38
CA ALA A 533 5.72 -5.47 -29.79
C ALA A 533 5.59 -3.92 -29.90
N ASP A 534 5.23 -3.42 -31.08
CA ASP A 534 4.99 -1.99 -31.32
C ASP A 534 3.95 -1.37 -30.38
N ARG A 535 2.89 -2.14 -30.06
CA ARG A 535 1.83 -1.78 -29.11
C ARG A 535 1.07 -3.04 -28.64
N LEU A 536 0.24 -2.87 -27.61
CA LEU A 536 -0.76 -3.89 -27.26
C LEU A 536 -1.88 -3.91 -28.31
N HIS A 537 -2.07 -5.05 -28.98
CA HIS A 537 -3.13 -5.25 -29.98
C HIS A 537 -4.47 -5.61 -29.31
N LEU A 538 -4.95 -4.70 -28.45
CA LEU A 538 -6.24 -4.75 -27.75
C LEU A 538 -6.94 -3.41 -27.88
N HIS A 539 -8.13 -3.43 -28.48
CA HIS A 539 -8.89 -2.22 -28.82
C HIS A 539 -10.35 -2.33 -28.40
N ALA A 540 -10.87 -1.34 -27.68
CA ALA A 540 -12.28 -1.20 -27.31
C ALA A 540 -13.07 -0.68 -28.52
N ALA A 541 -13.45 -1.60 -29.42
CA ALA A 541 -13.97 -1.25 -30.74
C ALA A 541 -15.45 -0.82 -30.74
N TYR A 542 -16.26 -1.30 -29.75
CA TYR A 542 -17.70 -1.04 -29.72
C TYR A 542 -18.19 -0.76 -28.32
N LEU A 543 -19.08 0.25 -28.20
CA LEU A 543 -19.74 0.63 -26.97
C LEU A 543 -21.20 0.97 -27.23
N GLU A 544 -22.14 0.31 -26.50
CA GLU A 544 -23.58 0.58 -26.59
C GLU A 544 -24.17 0.76 -25.18
N PHE A 545 -24.92 1.86 -25.00
CA PHE A 545 -25.61 2.16 -23.75
C PHE A 545 -26.81 3.07 -24.00
N THR A 546 -27.69 3.24 -23.02
CA THR A 546 -28.86 4.12 -23.10
C THR A 546 -28.46 5.55 -22.72
N HIS A 547 -28.83 6.53 -23.56
CA HIS A 547 -28.59 7.95 -23.30
C HIS A 547 -29.22 8.39 -21.97
N PRO A 548 -28.47 9.09 -21.08
CA PRO A 548 -28.92 9.37 -19.72
C PRO A 548 -30.12 10.31 -19.60
N VAL A 549 -30.45 11.06 -20.65
CA VAL A 549 -31.55 12.05 -20.71
C VAL A 549 -32.65 11.62 -21.69
N THR A 550 -32.30 11.32 -22.96
CA THR A 550 -33.30 10.99 -24.00
C THR A 550 -33.81 9.56 -23.91
N ASN A 551 -33.10 8.65 -23.21
CA ASN A 551 -33.36 7.20 -23.13
C ASN A 551 -33.24 6.47 -24.49
N GLU A 552 -32.62 7.06 -25.49
CA GLU A 552 -32.31 6.41 -26.76
C GLU A 552 -31.10 5.49 -26.61
N VAL A 553 -31.07 4.43 -27.42
CA VAL A 553 -29.90 3.53 -27.46
C VAL A 553 -28.82 4.16 -28.31
N MET A 554 -27.70 4.49 -27.71
CA MET A 554 -26.51 5.04 -28.36
C MET A 554 -25.53 3.91 -28.70
N LYS A 555 -25.02 3.93 -29.94
CA LYS A 555 -24.07 2.91 -30.45
C LYS A 555 -22.87 3.62 -31.05
N PHE A 556 -21.69 3.26 -30.63
CA PHE A 556 -20.44 3.82 -31.14
C PHE A 556 -19.51 2.67 -31.55
N GLU A 557 -18.85 2.85 -32.68
CA GLU A 557 -17.90 1.85 -33.21
C GLU A 557 -16.72 2.58 -33.84
N VAL A 558 -15.51 2.09 -33.58
CA VAL A 558 -14.26 2.61 -34.15
C VAL A 558 -13.38 1.42 -34.59
N GLY A 559 -12.59 1.65 -35.65
CA GLY A 559 -11.67 0.67 -36.18
C GLY A 559 -10.44 0.52 -35.30
N GLU A 560 -9.92 -0.70 -35.22
CA GLU A 560 -8.80 -1.06 -34.34
C GLU A 560 -7.43 -0.56 -34.81
N GLY A 561 -7.23 -0.36 -36.09
CA GLY A 561 -5.97 0.11 -36.69
C GLY A 561 -4.81 -0.91 -36.66
N PHE A 562 -5.13 -2.24 -36.54
CA PHE A 562 -4.17 -3.36 -36.61
C PHE A 562 -4.79 -4.63 -37.22
#